data_a8848ae1a4e2e17d00dfb6a84c969602
#
_entry.id   a8848ae1a4e2e17d00dfb6a84c969602
#
_cell.length_a   1.000
_cell.length_b   1.000
_cell.length_c   1.000
_cell.angle_alpha   90.00
_cell.angle_beta   90.00
_cell.angle_gamma   90.00
#
_symmetry.space_group_name_H-M   'P 1'
#
loop_
_entity.id
_entity.type
_entity.pdbx_description
1 polymer ?
#
loop_
_entity_poly.entity_id
_entity_poly.type
_entity_poly.pdbx_seq_one_letter_code
_entity_poly.pdbx_strand_id
1 'polypeptide(L)'
;MTAELIEGAQVVLDDRVTVTSVRIEAGRISGIDVARDGATVVPGQGRLLAPAFVDVHGDAFERQIMPRPGVTIPVETALLETDRQLAANGIATAYHALTLSWEPGLRSVDTGWQVVRALQSLKPRLTAENRLQLRWETFCHTA
;
A
#
# COMPACT_ATOMS: atom_id res chain seq x y z
N MET A 1 -18.74 12.90 -11.67
CA MET A 1 -17.72 13.08 -10.61
C MET A 1 -17.08 14.43 -10.85
N THR A 2 -16.99 15.27 -9.82
CA THR A 2 -16.35 16.58 -9.90
C THR A 2 -14.85 16.41 -9.98
N ALA A 3 -14.20 17.18 -10.86
CA ALA A 3 -12.74 17.24 -10.91
C ALA A 3 -12.19 17.96 -9.67
N GLU A 4 -11.04 17.56 -9.18
CA GLU A 4 -10.27 18.24 -8.13
C GLU A 4 -9.00 18.83 -8.73
N LEU A 5 -8.56 19.99 -8.24
CA LEU A 5 -7.31 20.63 -8.61
C LEU A 5 -6.48 20.91 -7.36
N ILE A 6 -5.39 20.18 -7.18
CA ILE A 6 -4.40 20.51 -6.15
C ILE A 6 -3.60 21.68 -6.66
N GLU A 7 -3.61 22.83 -5.94
CA GLU A 7 -2.98 24.06 -6.37
C GLU A 7 -2.00 24.58 -5.35
N GLY A 8 -0.84 25.07 -5.79
CA GLY A 8 0.21 25.65 -4.93
C GLY A 8 0.99 24.61 -4.12
N ALA A 9 1.02 23.35 -4.55
CA ALA A 9 1.92 22.33 -4.02
C ALA A 9 3.29 22.38 -4.73
N GLN A 10 4.34 21.94 -4.05
CA GLN A 10 5.64 21.63 -4.65
C GLN A 10 5.54 20.23 -5.26
N VAL A 11 5.29 20.15 -6.56
CA VAL A 11 5.07 18.88 -7.26
C VAL A 11 6.40 18.28 -7.69
N VAL A 12 6.63 17.03 -7.33
CA VAL A 12 7.79 16.25 -7.76
C VAL A 12 7.49 15.66 -9.15
N LEU A 13 8.22 16.13 -10.13
CA LEU A 13 8.22 15.63 -11.52
C LEU A 13 9.47 14.80 -11.76
N ASP A 14 9.58 14.18 -12.92
CA ASP A 14 10.70 13.30 -13.26
C ASP A 14 12.06 14.00 -13.23
N ASP A 15 12.11 15.30 -13.57
CA ASP A 15 13.33 16.07 -13.72
C ASP A 15 13.48 17.23 -12.73
N ARG A 16 12.42 17.59 -12.01
CA ARG A 16 12.41 18.77 -11.12
C ARG A 16 11.32 18.73 -10.08
N VAL A 17 11.46 19.61 -9.09
CA VAL A 17 10.38 19.97 -8.15
C VAL A 17 9.95 21.40 -8.47
N THR A 18 8.67 21.61 -8.69
CA THR A 18 8.13 22.93 -9.06
C THR A 18 6.79 23.20 -8.40
N VAL A 19 6.49 24.46 -8.14
CA VAL A 19 5.16 24.86 -7.65
C VAL A 19 4.22 24.92 -8.87
N THR A 20 3.24 24.03 -8.90
CA THR A 20 2.28 23.94 -10.02
C THR A 20 0.95 23.36 -9.55
N SER A 21 0.04 23.13 -10.49
CA SER A 21 -1.25 22.48 -10.25
C SER A 21 -1.27 21.04 -10.76
N VAL A 22 -2.05 20.19 -10.07
CA VAL A 22 -2.32 18.80 -10.50
C VAL A 22 -3.83 18.58 -10.49
N ARG A 23 -4.38 18.23 -11.64
CA ARG A 23 -5.81 17.94 -11.82
C ARG A 23 -6.07 16.44 -11.70
N ILE A 24 -7.09 16.10 -10.91
CA ILE A 24 -7.54 14.73 -10.68
C ILE A 24 -8.97 14.60 -11.15
N GLU A 25 -9.23 13.64 -12.03
CA GLU A 25 -10.55 13.28 -12.52
C GLU A 25 -10.73 11.76 -12.47
N ALA A 26 -11.86 11.31 -11.96
CA ALA A 26 -12.16 9.88 -11.83
C ALA A 26 -11.04 9.06 -11.18
N GLY A 27 -10.35 9.64 -10.16
CA GLY A 27 -9.26 8.98 -9.43
C GLY A 27 -7.95 8.88 -10.21
N ARG A 28 -7.78 9.68 -11.29
CA ARG A 28 -6.57 9.70 -12.12
C ARG A 28 -6.06 11.13 -12.28
N ILE A 29 -4.76 11.28 -12.41
CA ILE A 29 -4.15 12.54 -12.82
C ILE A 29 -4.52 12.78 -14.29
N SER A 30 -5.29 13.85 -14.54
CA SER A 30 -5.75 14.24 -15.89
C SER A 30 -4.93 15.39 -16.48
N GLY A 31 -4.18 16.13 -15.65
CA GLY A 31 -3.33 17.22 -16.12
C GLY A 31 -2.40 17.77 -15.04
N ILE A 32 -1.28 18.31 -15.49
CA ILE A 32 -0.30 19.05 -14.68
C ILE A 32 -0.13 20.42 -15.31
N ASP A 33 -0.01 21.46 -14.49
CA ASP A 33 0.09 22.86 -14.94
C ASP A 33 -1.13 23.29 -15.79
N VAL A 34 -2.32 23.00 -15.27
CA VAL A 34 -3.58 23.27 -15.96
C VAL A 34 -4.44 24.26 -15.19
N ALA A 35 -5.33 24.94 -15.91
CA ALA A 35 -6.29 25.87 -15.32
C ALA A 35 -7.36 25.16 -14.49
N ARG A 36 -8.03 25.90 -13.61
CA ARG A 36 -9.08 25.39 -12.72
C ARG A 36 -10.26 24.75 -13.44
N ASP A 37 -10.71 25.36 -14.51
CA ASP A 37 -11.76 24.88 -15.43
C ASP A 37 -12.92 24.14 -14.69
N GLY A 38 -13.49 24.81 -13.68
CA GLY A 38 -14.61 24.28 -12.89
C GLY A 38 -14.26 23.20 -11.86
N ALA A 39 -13.00 22.87 -11.67
CA ALA A 39 -12.56 21.89 -10.66
C ALA A 39 -12.65 22.47 -9.22
N THR A 40 -12.93 21.59 -8.26
CA THR A 40 -12.82 21.95 -6.83
C THR A 40 -11.36 22.11 -6.45
N VAL A 41 -11.01 23.26 -5.89
CA VAL A 41 -9.61 23.54 -5.51
C VAL A 41 -9.27 22.92 -4.16
N VAL A 42 -8.20 22.13 -4.14
CA VAL A 42 -7.54 21.60 -2.94
C VAL A 42 -6.24 22.37 -2.74
N PRO A 43 -6.12 23.21 -1.69
CA PRO A 43 -4.92 24.03 -1.50
C PRO A 43 -3.73 23.18 -1.06
N GLY A 44 -2.67 23.17 -1.86
CA GLY A 44 -1.41 22.47 -1.58
C GLY A 44 -0.56 23.12 -0.51
N GLN A 45 -0.72 24.45 -0.30
CA GLN A 45 -0.07 25.22 0.78
C GLN A 45 1.45 25.05 0.83
N GLY A 46 2.12 24.94 -0.31
CA GLY A 46 3.56 24.73 -0.39
C GLY A 46 4.04 23.34 0.07
N ARG A 47 3.12 22.42 0.37
CA ARG A 47 3.47 21.03 0.72
C ARG A 47 4.03 20.29 -0.48
N LEU A 48 4.89 19.30 -0.21
CA LEU A 48 5.39 18.41 -1.24
C LEU A 48 4.28 17.47 -1.71
N LEU A 49 4.08 17.42 -3.02
CA LEU A 49 3.21 16.45 -3.69
C LEU A 49 4.10 15.55 -4.54
N ALA A 50 4.21 14.30 -4.15
CA ALA A 50 5.03 13.29 -4.82
C ALA A 50 4.19 12.04 -5.12
N PRO A 51 4.63 11.19 -6.08
CA PRO A 51 4.07 9.85 -6.21
C PRO A 51 4.18 9.09 -4.89
N ALA A 52 3.14 8.34 -4.55
CA ALA A 52 3.18 7.46 -3.38
C ALA A 52 4.19 6.34 -3.59
N PHE A 53 4.72 5.81 -2.48
CA PHE A 53 5.69 4.73 -2.54
C PHE A 53 5.04 3.40 -2.92
N VAL A 54 5.82 2.57 -3.61
CA VAL A 54 5.51 1.16 -3.86
C VAL A 54 6.55 0.32 -3.12
N ASP A 55 6.11 -0.43 -2.13
CA ASP A 55 6.94 -1.42 -1.44
C ASP A 55 6.91 -2.73 -2.23
N VAL A 56 8.02 -3.06 -2.88
CA VAL A 56 8.10 -4.23 -3.77
C VAL A 56 8.44 -5.53 -3.03
N HIS A 57 8.74 -5.47 -1.72
CA HIS A 57 9.11 -6.64 -0.93
C HIS A 57 8.96 -6.36 0.57
N GLY A 58 7.72 -6.29 1.06
CA GLY A 58 7.43 -6.01 2.46
C GLY A 58 7.16 -7.29 3.26
N ASP A 59 7.76 -7.42 4.44
CA ASP A 59 7.49 -8.49 5.40
C ASP A 59 6.92 -7.98 6.74
N ALA A 60 6.54 -6.70 6.78
CA ALA A 60 6.05 -6.04 7.99
C ALA A 60 4.83 -6.75 8.60
N PHE A 61 3.98 -7.38 7.77
CA PHE A 61 2.81 -8.13 8.22
C PHE A 61 3.18 -9.31 9.13
N GLU A 62 4.32 -9.95 8.93
CA GLU A 62 4.79 -11.05 9.80
C GLU A 62 4.96 -10.57 11.25
N ARG A 63 5.51 -9.37 11.45
CA ARG A 63 5.67 -8.77 12.79
C ARG A 63 4.34 -8.32 13.39
N GLN A 64 3.34 -8.04 12.59
CA GLN A 64 2.00 -7.75 13.10
C GLN A 64 1.26 -9.04 13.50
N ILE A 65 1.48 -10.15 12.79
CA ILE A 65 0.92 -11.46 13.16
C ILE A 65 1.63 -11.99 14.41
N MET A 66 2.96 -11.89 14.47
CA MET A 66 3.75 -12.37 15.62
C MET A 66 4.68 -11.24 16.12
N PRO A 67 4.16 -10.30 16.92
CA PRO A 67 4.94 -9.15 17.40
C PRO A 67 6.10 -9.54 18.32
N ARG A 68 6.01 -10.72 18.93
CA ARG A 68 7.09 -11.33 19.72
C ARG A 68 6.89 -12.85 19.78
N PRO A 69 7.95 -13.63 20.04
CA PRO A 69 7.83 -15.09 20.15
C PRO A 69 6.72 -15.54 21.10
N GLY A 70 5.88 -16.47 20.63
CA GLY A 70 4.78 -17.04 21.42
C GLY A 70 3.52 -16.17 21.54
N VAL A 71 3.49 -15.00 20.93
CA VAL A 71 2.30 -14.13 20.89
C VAL A 71 1.82 -13.97 19.47
N THR A 72 0.62 -14.46 19.18
CA THR A 72 0.01 -14.34 17.85
C THR A 72 -1.22 -13.43 17.89
N ILE A 73 -1.36 -12.62 16.87
CA ILE A 73 -2.54 -11.77 16.62
C ILE A 73 -3.31 -12.40 15.45
N PRO A 74 -4.66 -12.37 15.45
CA PRO A 74 -5.43 -12.82 14.30
C PRO A 74 -4.97 -12.16 13.00
N VAL A 75 -4.85 -12.95 11.94
CA VAL A 75 -4.26 -12.52 10.65
C VAL A 75 -4.99 -11.29 10.09
N GLU A 76 -6.32 -11.27 10.14
CA GLU A 76 -7.11 -10.13 9.66
C GLU A 76 -6.80 -8.83 10.42
N THR A 77 -6.66 -8.92 11.74
CA THR A 77 -6.31 -7.77 12.58
C THR A 77 -4.90 -7.26 12.25
N ALA A 78 -3.96 -8.19 12.11
CA ALA A 78 -2.58 -7.88 11.77
C ALA A 78 -2.46 -7.21 10.39
N LEU A 79 -3.20 -7.71 9.40
CA LEU A 79 -3.21 -7.12 8.04
C LEU A 79 -3.87 -5.74 8.01
N LEU A 80 -4.94 -5.50 8.75
CA LEU A 80 -5.55 -4.18 8.87
C LEU A 80 -4.59 -3.18 9.51
N GLU A 81 -3.83 -3.60 10.52
CA GLU A 81 -2.83 -2.74 11.16
C GLU A 81 -1.64 -2.49 10.22
N THR A 82 -1.20 -3.52 9.49
CA THR A 82 -0.18 -3.36 8.44
C THR A 82 -0.62 -2.32 7.40
N ASP A 83 -1.84 -2.42 6.89
CA ASP A 83 -2.41 -1.48 5.91
C ASP A 83 -2.43 -0.04 6.43
N ARG A 84 -2.83 0.17 7.69
CA ARG A 84 -2.81 1.49 8.32
C ARG A 84 -1.39 2.07 8.38
N GLN A 85 -0.40 1.25 8.73
CA GLN A 85 0.99 1.68 8.78
C GLN A 85 1.54 1.99 7.38
N LEU A 86 1.20 1.19 6.36
CA LEU A 86 1.56 1.47 4.97
C LEU A 86 1.02 2.83 4.54
N ALA A 87 -0.27 3.07 4.72
CA ALA A 87 -0.93 4.33 4.38
C ALA A 87 -0.33 5.53 5.14
N ALA A 88 -0.07 5.39 6.44
CA ALA A 88 0.54 6.43 7.28
C ALA A 88 1.97 6.80 6.85
N ASN A 89 2.67 5.88 6.19
CA ASN A 89 4.02 6.09 5.65
C ASN A 89 4.03 6.44 4.15
N GLY A 90 2.89 6.72 3.55
CA GLY A 90 2.79 7.13 2.15
C GLY A 90 2.99 5.99 1.15
N ILE A 91 2.82 4.74 1.58
CA ILE A 91 2.92 3.56 0.72
C ILE A 91 1.52 3.26 0.17
N ALA A 92 1.32 3.43 -1.14
CA ALA A 92 0.05 3.16 -1.80
C ALA A 92 -0.10 1.71 -2.29
N THR A 93 1.02 1.02 -2.52
CA THR A 93 1.03 -0.38 -2.95
C THR A 93 2.12 -1.13 -2.21
N ALA A 94 1.80 -2.29 -1.64
CA ALA A 94 2.77 -3.17 -1.01
C ALA A 94 2.64 -4.60 -1.55
N TYR A 95 3.79 -5.19 -1.88
CA TYR A 95 3.91 -6.61 -2.19
C TYR A 95 4.39 -7.35 -0.94
N HIS A 96 3.46 -7.99 -0.25
CA HIS A 96 3.78 -8.78 0.93
C HIS A 96 4.56 -10.04 0.53
N ALA A 97 5.77 -10.16 1.03
CA ALA A 97 6.69 -11.28 0.76
C ALA A 97 6.24 -12.52 1.54
N LEU A 98 5.16 -13.15 1.08
CA LEU A 98 4.59 -14.35 1.70
C LEU A 98 5.51 -15.53 1.50
N THR A 99 6.18 -15.94 2.58
CA THR A 99 7.08 -17.09 2.56
C THR A 99 6.29 -18.37 2.83
N LEU A 100 6.49 -19.38 1.98
CA LEU A 100 6.01 -20.75 2.19
C LEU A 100 7.22 -21.63 2.46
N SER A 101 7.27 -22.17 3.68
CA SER A 101 8.33 -23.04 4.17
C SER A 101 7.74 -24.37 4.65
N TRP A 102 8.58 -25.38 4.69
CA TRP A 102 8.27 -26.66 5.34
C TRP A 102 8.20 -26.56 6.86
N GLU A 103 8.71 -25.45 7.43
CA GLU A 103 8.69 -25.21 8.87
C GLU A 103 7.27 -24.92 9.37
N PRO A 104 6.89 -25.43 10.57
CA PRO A 104 5.62 -25.06 11.19
C PRO A 104 5.62 -23.59 11.64
N GLY A 105 4.44 -23.01 11.80
CA GLY A 105 4.27 -21.65 12.35
C GLY A 105 4.03 -20.59 11.26
N LEU A 106 4.61 -19.42 11.45
CA LEU A 106 4.26 -18.21 10.68
C LEU A 106 4.44 -18.37 9.16
N ARG A 107 5.43 -19.16 8.74
CA ARG A 107 5.77 -19.39 7.33
C ARG A 107 5.27 -20.74 6.79
N SER A 108 4.42 -21.43 7.55
CA SER A 108 3.80 -22.67 7.09
C SER A 108 2.83 -22.41 5.93
N VAL A 109 2.59 -23.43 5.12
CA VAL A 109 1.60 -23.39 4.03
C VAL A 109 0.21 -23.03 4.57
N ASP A 110 -0.17 -23.55 5.72
CA ASP A 110 -1.47 -23.26 6.35
C ASP A 110 -1.62 -21.78 6.72
N THR A 111 -0.58 -21.18 7.31
CA THR A 111 -0.58 -19.74 7.60
C THR A 111 -0.59 -18.94 6.31
N GLY A 112 0.13 -19.37 5.28
CA GLY A 112 0.09 -18.75 3.96
C GLY A 112 -1.33 -18.68 3.39
N TRP A 113 -2.08 -19.76 3.45
CA TRP A 113 -3.48 -19.78 3.04
C TRP A 113 -4.38 -18.87 3.89
N GLN A 114 -4.13 -18.76 5.19
CA GLN A 114 -4.85 -17.80 6.03
C GLN A 114 -4.62 -16.37 5.58
N VAL A 115 -3.37 -15.99 5.27
CA VAL A 115 -3.02 -14.65 4.77
C VAL A 115 -3.71 -14.38 3.42
N VAL A 116 -3.67 -15.32 2.47
CA VAL A 116 -4.32 -15.17 1.17
C VAL A 116 -5.82 -14.91 1.34
N ARG A 117 -6.51 -15.74 2.12
CA ARG A 117 -7.96 -15.61 2.36
C ARG A 117 -8.31 -14.31 3.08
N ALA A 118 -7.51 -13.93 4.07
CA ALA A 118 -7.70 -12.70 4.82
C ALA A 118 -7.55 -11.46 3.90
N LEU A 119 -6.52 -11.40 3.06
CA LEU A 119 -6.36 -10.30 2.10
C LEU A 119 -7.52 -10.22 1.10
N GLN A 120 -8.02 -11.36 0.62
CA GLN A 120 -9.19 -11.38 -0.26
C GLN A 120 -10.45 -10.82 0.42
N SER A 121 -10.71 -11.23 1.66
CA SER A 121 -11.88 -10.78 2.43
C SER A 121 -11.79 -9.31 2.84
N LEU A 122 -10.57 -8.84 3.14
CA LEU A 122 -10.32 -7.48 3.59
C LEU A 122 -10.21 -6.46 2.46
N LYS A 123 -10.07 -6.90 1.21
CA LYS A 123 -9.83 -6.02 0.05
C LYS A 123 -10.71 -4.76 0.00
N PRO A 124 -12.02 -4.81 0.30
CA PRO A 124 -12.85 -3.60 0.29
C PRO A 124 -12.58 -2.61 1.44
N ARG A 125 -11.80 -3.03 2.43
CA ARG A 125 -11.51 -2.27 3.67
C ARG A 125 -10.09 -1.74 3.72
N LEU A 126 -9.23 -2.19 2.81
CA LEU A 126 -7.83 -1.78 2.75
C LEU A 126 -7.69 -0.43 2.05
N THR A 127 -6.80 0.41 2.55
CA THR A 127 -6.47 1.74 2.02
C THR A 127 -5.41 1.65 0.94
N ALA A 128 -4.33 0.90 1.20
CA ALA A 128 -3.29 0.61 0.22
C ALA A 128 -3.66 -0.58 -0.66
N GLU A 129 -3.07 -0.67 -1.83
CA GLU A 129 -3.17 -1.86 -2.66
C GLU A 129 -2.23 -2.94 -2.12
N ASN A 130 -2.81 -3.90 -1.41
CA ASN A 130 -2.06 -5.01 -0.82
C ASN A 130 -2.00 -6.17 -1.80
N ARG A 131 -0.81 -6.49 -2.27
CA ARG A 131 -0.50 -7.59 -3.20
C ARG A 131 0.34 -8.65 -2.52
N LEU A 132 0.42 -9.83 -3.11
CA LEU A 132 1.29 -10.90 -2.64
C LEU A 132 2.48 -11.10 -3.58
N GLN A 133 3.64 -11.28 -2.99
CA GLN A 133 4.83 -11.81 -3.63
C GLN A 133 5.16 -13.14 -2.99
N LEU A 134 4.98 -14.23 -3.73
CA LEU A 134 5.25 -15.55 -3.20
C LEU A 134 6.76 -15.81 -3.11
N ARG A 135 7.21 -16.19 -1.93
CA ARG A 135 8.54 -16.72 -1.64
C ARG A 135 8.41 -18.21 -1.32
N TRP A 136 8.73 -19.03 -2.26
CA TRP A 136 8.64 -20.47 -2.09
C TRP A 136 10.03 -21.05 -1.83
N GLU A 137 10.20 -21.69 -0.68
CA GLU A 137 11.44 -22.41 -0.38
C GLU A 137 11.48 -23.75 -1.13
N THR A 138 12.61 -24.01 -1.78
CA THR A 138 12.77 -25.16 -2.69
C THR A 138 12.57 -26.52 -2.02
N PHE A 139 12.71 -26.61 -0.70
CA PHE A 139 12.44 -27.83 0.07
C PHE A 139 10.99 -27.97 0.55
N CYS A 140 10.13 -27.00 0.29
CA CYS A 140 8.71 -27.06 0.62
C CYS A 140 7.95 -27.78 -0.49
N HIS A 141 7.87 -29.11 -0.42
CA HIS A 141 7.22 -29.94 -1.45
C HIS A 141 5.68 -30.01 -1.34
N THR A 142 5.11 -29.40 -0.31
CA THR A 142 3.66 -29.41 -0.02
C THR A 142 2.96 -28.09 -0.33
N ALA A 143 3.69 -27.08 -0.82
CA ALA A 143 3.16 -25.76 -1.15
C ALA A 143 2.58 -25.71 -2.57
#